data_258cd6dfb29cf15b14714f1910c982a5
#
_entry.id   258cd6dfb29cf15b14714f1910c982a5
#
_cell.length_a   1.000
_cell.length_b   1.000
_cell.length_c   1.000
_cell.angle_alpha   90.00
_cell.angle_beta   90.00
_cell.angle_gamma   90.00
#
_symmetry.space_group_name_H-M   'P 1'
#
loop_
_entity.id
_entity.type
_entity.pdbx_description
1 polymer ?
#
loop_
_entity_poly.entity_id
_entity_poly.type
_entity_poly.pdbx_seq_one_letter_code
_entity_poly.pdbx_strand_id
1 'polypeptide(L)'
;FIRSRRDTSQPPGEEVADFEEYTRLYWDAWRDPVIRWLLSTVPTAMIFDDHDVNDDWNISETWVRQMRAKLWWEERIIGAFMSYWVYQHLGNLSPRELEKDELFENVQEAGKPARILREFAYKADREIAGTRWSYHRDFGRVRLIMMDSRAGRVLKEDHRSMLDEEEWAW
;
A
#
# COMPACT_ATOMS: atom_id res chain seq x y z
N PHE A 1 -13.77 -13.38 9.42
CA PHE A 1 -14.51 -12.43 10.29
C PHE A 1 -13.52 -11.73 11.20
N ILE A 2 -13.14 -10.51 10.86
CA ILE A 2 -12.35 -9.65 11.74
C ILE A 2 -13.29 -9.29 12.90
N ARG A 3 -12.98 -9.77 14.12
CA ARG A 3 -13.65 -9.22 15.30
C ARG A 3 -13.05 -7.84 15.56
N SER A 4 -13.65 -6.84 14.93
CA SER A 4 -13.30 -5.45 15.19
C SER A 4 -13.53 -5.12 16.67
N ARG A 5 -12.63 -4.32 17.24
CA ARG A 5 -12.81 -3.75 18.58
C ARG A 5 -13.72 -2.52 18.57
N ARG A 6 -14.04 -2.02 17.37
CA ARG A 6 -14.91 -0.86 17.17
C ARG A 6 -16.37 -1.26 16.95
N ASP A 7 -17.25 -0.31 17.07
CA ASP A 7 -18.67 -0.46 16.75
C ASP A 7 -18.86 -0.46 15.22
N THR A 8 -19.13 -1.64 14.66
CA THR A 8 -19.36 -1.81 13.21
C THR A 8 -20.73 -1.34 12.72
N SER A 9 -21.61 -0.85 13.64
CA SER A 9 -22.82 -0.15 13.22
C SER A 9 -22.54 1.27 12.72
N GLN A 10 -21.34 1.78 13.00
CA GLN A 10 -20.86 3.08 12.53
C GLN A 10 -19.93 2.91 11.30
N PRO A 11 -19.89 3.89 10.39
CA PRO A 11 -18.98 3.85 9.25
C PRO A 11 -17.49 3.63 9.68
N PRO A 12 -16.73 2.85 8.93
CA PRO A 12 -17.01 2.25 7.63
C PRO A 12 -17.74 0.89 7.67
N GLY A 13 -18.44 0.56 8.74
CA GLY A 13 -19.21 -0.68 8.84
C GLY A 13 -18.31 -1.89 9.11
N GLU A 14 -18.49 -2.97 8.39
CA GLU A 14 -17.68 -4.20 8.50
C GLU A 14 -16.37 -4.15 7.71
N GLU A 15 -16.13 -3.07 6.96
CA GLU A 15 -14.90 -2.88 6.21
C GLU A 15 -13.73 -2.51 7.13
N VAL A 16 -12.50 -2.80 6.67
CA VAL A 16 -11.27 -2.48 7.40
C VAL A 16 -11.15 -0.95 7.59
N ALA A 17 -10.85 -0.51 8.81
CA ALA A 17 -10.84 0.90 9.16
C ALA A 17 -9.45 1.48 9.44
N ASP A 18 -8.50 0.66 9.88
CA ASP A 18 -7.19 1.14 10.34
C ASP A 18 -6.08 0.08 10.17
N PHE A 19 -4.85 0.45 10.52
CA PHE A 19 -3.68 -0.42 10.40
C PHE A 19 -3.78 -1.69 11.26
N GLU A 20 -4.41 -1.65 12.43
CA GLU A 20 -4.56 -2.84 13.29
C GLU A 20 -5.50 -3.85 12.64
N GLU A 21 -6.59 -3.39 12.03
CA GLU A 21 -7.55 -4.24 11.31
C GLU A 21 -6.90 -4.81 10.01
N TYR A 22 -6.10 -4.02 9.27
CA TYR A 22 -5.30 -4.53 8.15
C TYR A 22 -4.32 -5.61 8.59
N THR A 23 -3.59 -5.40 9.68
CA THR A 23 -2.68 -6.41 10.25
C THR A 23 -3.41 -7.71 10.53
N ARG A 24 -4.62 -7.62 11.08
CA ARG A 24 -5.46 -8.78 11.34
C ARG A 24 -5.91 -9.49 10.07
N LEU A 25 -6.26 -8.73 9.03
CA LEU A 25 -6.64 -9.27 7.72
C LEU A 25 -5.49 -10.09 7.11
N TYR A 26 -4.27 -9.54 7.09
CA TYR A 26 -3.08 -10.27 6.62
C TYR A 26 -2.81 -11.51 7.46
N TRP A 27 -2.92 -11.42 8.78
CA TRP A 27 -2.78 -12.58 9.65
C TRP A 27 -3.78 -13.67 9.32
N ASP A 28 -5.05 -13.34 9.17
CA ASP A 28 -6.09 -14.32 8.89
C ASP A 28 -5.94 -14.95 7.49
N ALA A 29 -5.51 -14.17 6.48
CA ALA A 29 -5.28 -14.64 5.13
C ALA A 29 -4.01 -15.52 5.02
N TRP A 30 -2.90 -15.09 5.64
CA TRP A 30 -1.58 -15.71 5.42
C TRP A 30 -1.20 -16.75 6.47
N ARG A 31 -1.97 -16.93 7.54
CA ARG A 31 -1.73 -17.99 8.53
C ARG A 31 -2.09 -19.39 8.04
N ASP A 32 -2.86 -19.50 6.96
CA ASP A 32 -3.17 -20.80 6.37
C ASP A 32 -1.88 -21.52 5.97
N PRO A 33 -1.69 -22.81 6.38
CA PRO A 33 -0.43 -23.52 6.13
C PRO A 33 -0.08 -23.64 4.64
N VAL A 34 -1.09 -23.76 3.76
CA VAL A 34 -0.87 -23.87 2.31
C VAL A 34 -0.43 -22.52 1.72
N ILE A 35 -1.08 -21.45 2.13
CA ILE A 35 -0.68 -20.08 1.71
C ILE A 35 0.73 -19.75 2.21
N ARG A 36 1.05 -20.05 3.47
CA ARG A 36 2.39 -19.87 4.02
C ARG A 36 3.44 -20.67 3.26
N TRP A 37 3.14 -21.92 2.92
CA TRP A 37 4.02 -22.76 2.11
C TRP A 37 4.23 -22.14 0.73
N LEU A 38 3.17 -21.70 0.05
CA LEU A 38 3.24 -21.07 -1.26
C LEU A 38 4.14 -19.83 -1.22
N LEU A 39 3.85 -18.87 -0.32
CA LEU A 39 4.59 -17.61 -0.22
C LEU A 39 6.04 -17.79 0.23
N SER A 40 6.38 -18.89 0.91
CA SER A 40 7.74 -19.19 1.34
C SER A 40 8.58 -19.96 0.32
N THR A 41 7.95 -20.56 -0.70
CA THR A 41 8.63 -21.46 -1.66
C THR A 41 8.56 -20.96 -3.09
N VAL A 42 7.60 -20.12 -3.43
CA VAL A 42 7.42 -19.58 -4.78
C VAL A 42 7.76 -18.08 -4.75
N PRO A 43 8.70 -17.62 -5.60
CA PRO A 43 8.96 -16.19 -5.76
C PRO A 43 7.67 -15.44 -6.07
N THR A 44 7.34 -14.47 -5.24
CA THR A 44 6.07 -13.72 -5.32
C THR A 44 6.38 -12.25 -5.54
N ALA A 45 5.66 -11.62 -6.45
CA ALA A 45 5.71 -10.19 -6.70
C ALA A 45 4.32 -9.59 -6.42
N MET A 46 4.26 -8.51 -5.66
CA MET A 46 3.00 -7.87 -5.24
C MET A 46 3.02 -6.39 -5.61
N ILE A 47 1.85 -5.84 -5.88
CA ILE A 47 1.68 -4.41 -6.17
C ILE A 47 0.40 -3.90 -5.51
N PHE A 48 0.43 -2.65 -5.08
CA PHE A 48 -0.68 -1.96 -4.46
C PHE A 48 -1.77 -1.62 -5.48
N ASP A 49 -3.04 -1.91 -5.14
CA ASP A 49 -4.15 -1.54 -6.00
C ASP A 49 -5.36 -0.99 -5.20
N ASP A 50 -6.48 -0.81 -5.85
CA ASP A 50 -7.69 -0.29 -5.20
C ASP A 50 -8.30 -1.27 -4.20
N HIS A 51 -8.18 -2.57 -4.40
CA HIS A 51 -8.69 -3.57 -3.47
C HIS A 51 -7.91 -3.64 -2.14
N ASP A 52 -6.66 -3.15 -2.13
CA ASP A 52 -5.93 -2.94 -0.87
C ASP A 52 -6.51 -1.79 -0.02
N VAL A 53 -7.36 -0.93 -0.61
CA VAL A 53 -7.90 0.26 0.03
C VAL A 53 -9.43 0.27 0.02
N ASN A 54 -10.01 0.44 -1.16
CA ASN A 54 -11.44 0.53 -1.42
C ASN A 54 -11.69 0.41 -2.92
N ASP A 55 -12.68 -0.36 -3.31
CA ASP A 55 -13.06 -0.51 -4.71
C ASP A 55 -13.17 0.86 -5.40
N ASP A 56 -12.61 0.95 -6.61
CA ASP A 56 -12.46 2.19 -7.37
C ASP A 56 -11.64 3.31 -6.69
N TRP A 57 -10.83 3.00 -5.67
CA TRP A 57 -9.96 3.99 -5.07
C TRP A 57 -9.12 4.75 -6.11
N ASN A 58 -9.01 6.06 -5.87
CA ASN A 58 -8.21 6.98 -6.69
C ASN A 58 -8.66 7.05 -8.17
N ILE A 59 -9.97 6.90 -8.44
CA ILE A 59 -10.49 6.93 -9.79
C ILE A 59 -10.69 8.35 -10.34
N SER A 60 -10.91 9.36 -9.49
CA SER A 60 -11.07 10.76 -9.89
C SER A 60 -10.87 11.74 -8.74
N GLU A 61 -10.56 13.02 -9.05
CA GLU A 61 -10.49 14.09 -8.04
C GLU A 61 -11.76 14.22 -7.21
N THR A 62 -12.92 14.08 -7.87
CA THR A 62 -14.22 14.16 -7.19
C THR A 62 -14.37 13.02 -6.18
N TRP A 63 -14.01 11.81 -6.56
CA TRP A 63 -14.04 10.65 -5.68
C TRP A 63 -13.11 10.85 -4.46
N VAL A 64 -11.86 11.25 -4.69
CA VAL A 64 -10.88 11.50 -3.61
C VAL A 64 -11.39 12.58 -2.64
N ARG A 65 -11.93 13.68 -3.17
CA ARG A 65 -12.51 14.75 -2.35
C ARG A 65 -13.69 14.26 -1.48
N GLN A 66 -14.57 13.42 -2.05
CA GLN A 66 -15.70 12.84 -1.32
C GLN A 66 -15.24 11.89 -0.21
N MET A 67 -14.23 11.07 -0.49
CA MET A 67 -13.70 10.15 0.52
C MET A 67 -12.96 10.88 1.63
N ARG A 68 -12.14 11.88 1.31
CA ARG A 68 -11.44 12.71 2.30
C ARG A 68 -12.37 13.53 3.20
N ALA A 69 -13.61 13.74 2.81
CA ALA A 69 -14.64 14.36 3.65
C ALA A 69 -15.22 13.41 4.72
N LYS A 70 -14.95 12.11 4.64
CA LYS A 70 -15.41 11.12 5.61
C LYS A 70 -14.42 11.01 6.76
N LEU A 71 -14.87 11.09 7.99
CA LEU A 71 -14.03 11.11 9.20
C LEU A 71 -13.16 9.85 9.36
N TRP A 72 -13.61 8.72 8.88
CA TRP A 72 -12.91 7.44 8.98
C TRP A 72 -11.88 7.20 7.86
N TRP A 73 -11.92 7.99 6.79
CA TRP A 73 -11.12 7.74 5.59
C TRP A 73 -9.62 7.85 5.82
N GLU A 74 -9.18 8.86 6.59
CA GLU A 74 -7.76 9.09 6.84
C GLU A 74 -7.09 7.90 7.51
N GLU A 75 -7.72 7.32 8.55
CA GLU A 75 -7.17 6.15 9.22
C GLU A 75 -7.10 4.93 8.29
N ARG A 76 -8.11 4.74 7.45
CA ARG A 76 -8.15 3.65 6.48
C ARG A 76 -7.04 3.76 5.45
N ILE A 77 -6.89 4.90 4.77
CA ILE A 77 -5.88 5.06 3.71
C ILE A 77 -4.45 4.98 4.27
N ILE A 78 -4.20 5.59 5.42
CA ILE A 78 -2.92 5.48 6.11
C ILE A 78 -2.64 4.04 6.52
N GLY A 79 -3.63 3.35 7.07
CA GLY A 79 -3.53 1.93 7.43
C GLY A 79 -3.21 1.05 6.23
N ALA A 80 -3.85 1.32 5.08
CA ALA A 80 -3.60 0.60 3.83
C ALA A 80 -2.15 0.78 3.36
N PHE A 81 -1.63 2.01 3.27
CA PHE A 81 -0.24 2.26 2.88
C PHE A 81 0.77 1.65 3.86
N MET A 82 0.54 1.78 5.17
CA MET A 82 1.40 1.16 6.19
C MET A 82 1.44 -0.36 6.04
N SER A 83 0.27 -0.99 5.87
CA SER A 83 0.19 -2.44 5.76
C SER A 83 0.77 -2.96 4.45
N TYR A 84 0.52 -2.29 3.33
CA TYR A 84 1.17 -2.62 2.06
C TYR A 84 2.71 -2.56 2.20
N TRP A 85 3.25 -1.48 2.77
CA TRP A 85 4.69 -1.36 2.96
C TRP A 85 5.26 -2.52 3.77
N VAL A 86 4.63 -2.85 4.91
CA VAL A 86 5.11 -3.92 5.82
C VAL A 86 4.97 -5.31 5.20
N TYR A 87 3.81 -5.62 4.62
CA TYR A 87 3.46 -6.99 4.24
C TYR A 87 3.77 -7.33 2.78
N GLN A 88 3.81 -6.35 1.90
CA GLN A 88 4.03 -6.57 0.47
C GLN A 88 5.32 -5.92 -0.03
N HIS A 89 5.49 -4.60 0.14
CA HIS A 89 6.59 -3.84 -0.44
C HIS A 89 7.96 -4.34 0.01
N LEU A 90 8.17 -4.56 1.29
CA LEU A 90 9.44 -5.09 1.82
C LEU A 90 9.82 -6.43 1.19
N GLY A 91 8.83 -7.27 0.89
CA GLY A 91 9.04 -8.55 0.20
C GLY A 91 9.42 -8.43 -1.28
N ASN A 92 9.10 -7.30 -1.90
CA ASN A 92 9.48 -7.01 -3.28
C ASN A 92 10.93 -6.56 -3.42
N LEU A 93 11.54 -6.02 -2.36
CA LEU A 93 12.90 -5.50 -2.38
C LEU A 93 13.94 -6.62 -2.36
N SER A 94 14.97 -6.48 -3.19
CA SER A 94 16.18 -7.31 -3.06
C SER A 94 16.94 -6.93 -1.78
N PRO A 95 17.81 -7.81 -1.24
CA PRO A 95 18.64 -7.48 -0.07
C PRO A 95 19.44 -6.18 -0.23
N ARG A 96 19.93 -5.89 -1.45
CA ARG A 96 20.69 -4.66 -1.72
C ARG A 96 19.82 -3.41 -1.78
N GLU A 97 18.57 -3.53 -2.21
CA GLU A 97 17.61 -2.43 -2.19
C GLU A 97 17.20 -2.15 -0.76
N LEU A 98 16.93 -3.20 0.02
CA LEU A 98 16.56 -3.09 1.44
C LEU A 98 17.65 -2.43 2.29
N GLU A 99 18.94 -2.78 2.05
CA GLU A 99 20.10 -2.16 2.71
C GLU A 99 20.24 -0.64 2.41
N LYS A 100 19.60 -0.15 1.36
CA LYS A 100 19.66 1.26 0.92
C LYS A 100 18.36 2.01 1.16
N ASP A 101 17.34 1.33 1.65
CA ASP A 101 16.04 1.93 1.91
C ASP A 101 16.07 2.72 3.22
N GLU A 102 16.12 4.06 3.09
CA GLU A 102 16.19 4.97 4.24
C GLU A 102 14.98 4.84 5.18
N LEU A 103 13.79 4.52 4.64
CA LEU A 103 12.61 4.32 5.46
C LEU A 103 12.74 3.06 6.30
N PHE A 104 13.27 1.98 5.72
CA PHE A 104 13.52 0.73 6.43
C PHE A 104 14.53 0.92 7.55
N GLU A 105 15.65 1.60 7.29
CA GLU A 105 16.67 1.93 8.30
C GLU A 105 16.06 2.75 9.45
N ASN A 106 15.34 3.83 9.11
CA ASN A 106 14.68 4.69 10.09
C ASN A 106 13.67 3.93 10.95
N VAL A 107 12.90 3.01 10.36
CA VAL A 107 11.92 2.17 11.07
C VAL A 107 12.60 1.18 12.00
N GLN A 108 13.73 0.57 11.58
CA GLN A 108 14.49 -0.36 12.41
C GLN A 108 15.13 0.31 13.63
N GLU A 109 15.66 1.52 13.46
CA GLU A 109 16.35 2.25 14.53
C GLU A 109 15.41 2.98 15.49
N ALA A 110 14.15 3.15 15.11
CA ALA A 110 13.22 3.96 15.86
C ALA A 110 12.68 3.28 17.12
N GLY A 111 12.62 4.03 18.21
CA GLY A 111 11.88 3.61 19.40
C GLY A 111 10.34 3.55 19.21
N LYS A 112 9.82 4.18 18.18
CA LYS A 112 8.39 4.23 17.80
C LYS A 112 8.20 4.08 16.30
N PRO A 113 8.43 2.91 15.73
CA PRO A 113 8.39 2.68 14.27
C PRO A 113 7.05 3.01 13.64
N ALA A 114 5.95 2.73 14.32
CA ALA A 114 4.60 3.02 13.82
C ALA A 114 4.37 4.52 13.51
N ARG A 115 5.02 5.44 14.25
CA ARG A 115 4.91 6.87 13.97
C ARG A 115 5.59 7.24 12.65
N ILE A 116 6.76 6.69 12.39
CA ILE A 116 7.51 6.94 11.15
C ILE A 116 6.73 6.40 9.95
N LEU A 117 6.22 5.18 10.04
CA LEU A 117 5.39 4.60 8.99
C LEU A 117 4.11 5.40 8.74
N ARG A 118 3.49 5.90 9.80
CA ARG A 118 2.29 6.75 9.67
C ARG A 118 2.60 8.06 8.96
N GLU A 119 3.70 8.72 9.32
CA GLU A 119 4.16 9.96 8.67
C GLU A 119 4.46 9.71 7.18
N PHE A 120 5.12 8.61 6.86
CA PHE A 120 5.36 8.17 5.48
C PHE A 120 4.03 7.94 4.73
N ALA A 121 3.13 7.13 5.28
CA ALA A 121 1.85 6.81 4.66
C ALA A 121 0.98 8.06 4.43
N TYR A 122 1.00 8.99 5.38
CA TYR A 122 0.30 10.27 5.26
C TYR A 122 0.83 11.11 4.08
N LYS A 123 2.15 11.14 3.88
CA LYS A 123 2.77 11.80 2.72
C LYS A 123 2.45 11.08 1.42
N ALA A 124 2.57 9.75 1.40
CA ALA A 124 2.30 8.93 0.22
C ALA A 124 0.88 9.11 -0.33
N ASP A 125 -0.13 9.27 0.55
CA ASP A 125 -1.50 9.59 0.12
C ASP A 125 -1.63 10.99 -0.52
N ARG A 126 -0.77 11.94 -0.17
CA ARG A 126 -0.94 13.36 -0.53
C ARG A 126 0.03 13.87 -1.58
N GLU A 127 1.20 13.26 -1.67
CA GLU A 127 2.31 13.70 -2.51
C GLU A 127 2.68 12.58 -3.50
N ILE A 128 2.05 12.57 -4.66
CA ILE A 128 2.27 11.55 -5.70
C ILE A 128 3.76 11.45 -6.08
N ALA A 129 4.43 12.59 -6.21
CA ALA A 129 5.82 12.66 -6.63
C ALA A 129 6.86 12.06 -5.64
N GLY A 130 6.45 11.67 -4.44
CA GLY A 130 7.37 11.17 -3.40
C GLY A 130 7.39 9.66 -3.23
N THR A 131 6.46 8.92 -3.85
CA THR A 131 6.29 7.48 -3.58
C THR A 131 5.99 6.74 -4.87
N ARG A 132 6.94 5.91 -5.30
CA ARG A 132 6.76 5.00 -6.43
C ARG A 132 6.71 3.58 -5.94
N TRP A 133 5.64 2.87 -6.29
CA TRP A 133 5.50 1.45 -6.00
C TRP A 133 5.86 0.55 -7.18
N SER A 134 5.95 1.11 -8.39
CA SER A 134 6.39 0.38 -9.58
C SER A 134 7.84 -0.07 -9.47
N TYR A 135 8.11 -1.30 -9.87
CA TYR A 135 9.44 -1.88 -9.88
C TYR A 135 9.60 -2.92 -10.99
N HIS A 136 10.83 -3.33 -11.29
CA HIS A 136 11.08 -4.43 -12.20
C HIS A 136 12.03 -5.46 -11.60
N ARG A 137 11.99 -6.68 -12.16
CA ARG A 137 12.91 -7.77 -11.84
C ARG A 137 13.38 -8.45 -13.12
N ASP A 138 14.68 -8.63 -13.25
CA ASP A 138 15.30 -9.29 -14.39
C ASP A 138 15.57 -10.77 -14.08
N PHE A 139 15.00 -11.64 -14.91
CA PHE A 139 15.19 -13.08 -14.87
C PHE A 139 15.92 -13.54 -16.16
N GLY A 140 17.22 -13.28 -16.24
CA GLY A 140 18.02 -13.57 -17.42
C GLY A 140 17.57 -12.77 -18.63
N ARG A 141 16.79 -13.38 -19.53
CA ARG A 141 16.29 -12.74 -20.77
C ARG A 141 14.86 -12.18 -20.63
N VAL A 142 14.26 -12.32 -19.49
CA VAL A 142 12.89 -11.87 -19.23
C VAL A 142 12.92 -10.77 -18.15
N ARG A 143 12.21 -9.69 -18.38
CA ARG A 143 11.95 -8.64 -17.41
C ARG A 143 10.49 -8.69 -16.97
N LEU A 144 10.26 -8.87 -15.69
CA LEU A 144 8.96 -8.64 -15.04
C LEU A 144 8.87 -7.16 -14.66
N ILE A 145 7.85 -6.47 -15.11
CA ILE A 145 7.54 -5.09 -14.72
C ILE A 145 6.25 -5.14 -13.90
N MET A 146 6.33 -4.67 -12.66
CA MET A 146 5.19 -4.47 -11.77
C MET A 146 4.87 -2.98 -11.76
N MET A 147 3.67 -2.64 -12.20
CA MET A 147 3.26 -1.26 -12.46
C MET A 147 2.18 -0.82 -11.49
N ASP A 148 2.46 0.23 -10.72
CA ASP A 148 1.46 0.89 -9.87
C ASP A 148 0.52 1.72 -10.74
N SER A 149 -0.65 1.19 -10.97
CA SER A 149 -1.69 1.86 -11.77
C SER A 149 -2.70 2.64 -10.92
N ARG A 150 -2.48 2.77 -9.62
CA ARG A 150 -3.44 3.36 -8.68
C ARG A 150 -2.88 4.51 -7.84
N ALA A 151 -1.85 4.28 -7.05
CA ALA A 151 -1.34 5.30 -6.12
C ALA A 151 -0.74 6.51 -6.84
N GLY A 152 -0.02 6.26 -7.95
CA GLY A 152 0.61 7.30 -8.79
C GLY A 152 -0.30 8.00 -9.79
N ARG A 153 -1.63 7.77 -9.78
CA ARG A 153 -2.54 8.38 -10.76
C ARG A 153 -2.55 9.90 -10.71
N VAL A 154 -2.40 10.51 -11.90
CA VAL A 154 -2.68 11.93 -12.11
C VAL A 154 -4.17 12.11 -12.36
N LEU A 155 -4.87 12.73 -11.39
CA LEU A 155 -6.35 12.82 -11.40
C LEU A 155 -6.87 14.12 -11.98
N LYS A 156 -6.01 15.09 -12.29
CA LYS A 156 -6.40 16.38 -12.82
C LYS A 156 -7.13 16.21 -14.15
N GLU A 157 -8.36 16.70 -14.24
CA GLU A 157 -9.31 16.37 -15.32
C GLU A 157 -8.79 16.67 -16.74
N ASP A 158 -7.95 17.69 -16.89
CA ASP A 158 -7.34 18.08 -18.18
C ASP A 158 -6.08 17.28 -18.53
N HIS A 159 -5.51 16.52 -17.56
CA HIS A 159 -4.24 15.80 -17.72
C HIS A 159 -4.27 14.41 -17.05
N ARG A 160 -5.41 13.75 -17.04
CA ARG A 160 -5.56 12.43 -16.41
C ARG A 160 -4.60 11.40 -17.01
N SER A 161 -3.85 10.74 -16.15
CA SER A 161 -2.95 9.64 -16.55
C SER A 161 -2.93 8.56 -15.46
N MET A 162 -2.69 7.32 -15.85
CA MET A 162 -2.45 6.20 -14.94
C MET A 162 -1.11 6.35 -14.22
N LEU A 163 -0.12 6.92 -14.89
CA LEU A 163 1.23 7.12 -14.41
C LEU A 163 1.58 8.60 -14.56
N ASP A 164 2.43 9.12 -13.69
CA ASP A 164 3.02 10.44 -13.85
C ASP A 164 4.14 10.43 -14.92
N GLU A 165 4.70 11.60 -15.22
CA GLU A 165 5.74 11.73 -16.25
C GLU A 165 7.05 11.05 -15.86
N GLU A 166 7.39 11.02 -14.58
CA GLU A 166 8.61 10.37 -14.09
C GLU A 166 8.49 8.85 -14.17
N GLU A 167 7.34 8.32 -13.87
CA GLU A 167 7.06 6.89 -13.93
C GLU A 167 6.96 6.39 -15.37
N TRP A 168 6.43 7.21 -16.28
CA TRP A 168 6.48 6.94 -17.72
C TRP A 168 7.90 6.95 -18.29
N ALA A 169 8.79 7.76 -17.74
CA ALA A 169 10.18 7.84 -18.18
C ALA A 169 11.07 6.71 -17.62
N TRP A 170 10.65 6.11 -16.52
CA TRP A 170 11.35 5.00 -15.87
C TRP A 170 11.17 3.70 -16.63
#